data_354cc58a625d74074899ec8603e07030
#
_entry.id   354cc58a625d74074899ec8603e07030
#
_cell.length_a   1.000
_cell.length_b   1.000
_cell.length_c   1.000
_cell.angle_alpha   90.00
_cell.angle_beta   90.00
_cell.angle_gamma   90.00
#
_symmetry.space_group_name_H-M   'P 1'
#
loop_
_entity.id
_entity.type
_entity.pdbx_description
1 polymer ?
#
loop_
_entity_poly.entity_id
_entity_poly.type
_entity_poly.pdbx_seq_one_letter_code
_entity_poly.pdbx_strand_id
1 'polypeptide(L)'
;ALVGMGGGSRAVVRMGEGKLDEANKILGNCTLLLMILGLAATVVFQLCKEPMLYLFGATENTIGYSMDYLNIYLYGSIFVELALGLNFFITSQGFSTVGMASVIIGAVVNIVLDPILIFGLNMGVKGAALATITAQAVSAVWVVRFLCGRRTKLRIQRRLLRLDAKVLAPVLALGLSPFIMQSTESLVNIAFNSSLKTYGGDPAVGAMTICSSIMQVFSLLFQGLSQGAQPIVGYNYGAGQLDRVKRTFRLLFFSSLCFSCAACAALELFPGLFVSLFNDKPELVEIAVWALHIYAAGMFMLGVQFSCQQTFVALGQTRVSLFLALLRKVILLIPLILLLPRFLSDQVFAVFLAEPVADILAATTTGAIFFWRLPRILEKRRLELEHRPI
;
A
#
# COMPACT_ATOMS: atom_id res chain seq x y z
N ALA A 1 7.35 -1.56 0.93
CA ALA A 1 6.70 -0.39 1.56
C ALA A 1 7.55 0.22 2.67
N LEU A 2 8.01 -0.57 3.66
CA LEU A 2 8.79 -0.09 4.81
C LEU A 2 9.98 0.78 4.39
N VAL A 3 10.81 0.29 3.48
CA VAL A 3 12.03 0.96 3.03
C VAL A 3 11.75 1.94 1.90
N GLY A 4 10.94 1.55 0.91
CA GLY A 4 10.67 2.37 -0.28
C GLY A 4 9.88 3.64 0.03
N MET A 5 8.72 3.51 0.68
CA MET A 5 7.88 4.67 1.04
C MET A 5 8.54 5.54 2.10
N GLY A 6 9.15 4.95 3.13
CA GLY A 6 9.88 5.70 4.15
C GLY A 6 11.07 6.45 3.59
N GLY A 7 11.88 5.78 2.74
CA GLY A 7 13.04 6.35 2.08
C GLY A 7 12.69 7.44 1.09
N GLY A 8 11.70 7.19 0.21
CA GLY A 8 11.22 8.17 -0.77
C GLY A 8 10.70 9.45 -0.10
N SER A 9 9.87 9.32 0.93
CA SER A 9 9.36 10.45 1.71
C SER A 9 10.47 11.26 2.37
N ARG A 10 11.45 10.59 2.97
CA ARG A 10 12.59 11.25 3.60
C ARG A 10 13.49 11.94 2.59
N ALA A 11 13.78 11.26 1.49
CA ALA A 11 14.64 11.78 0.44
C ALA A 11 14.04 13.04 -0.21
N VAL A 12 12.73 13.07 -0.47
CA VAL A 12 12.06 14.22 -1.09
C VAL A 12 12.11 15.46 -0.21
N VAL A 13 11.96 15.32 1.10
CA VAL A 13 12.11 16.45 2.05
C VAL A 13 13.55 16.99 2.01
N ARG A 14 14.57 16.09 2.02
CA ARG A 14 15.98 16.49 1.92
C ARG A 14 16.31 17.17 0.59
N MET A 15 15.70 16.70 -0.50
CA MET A 15 15.80 17.39 -1.81
C MET A 15 15.20 18.79 -1.76
N GLY A 16 14.06 18.97 -1.12
CA GLY A 16 13.43 20.28 -0.91
C GLY A 16 14.31 21.23 -0.08
N GLU A 17 15.03 20.69 0.92
CA GLU A 17 16.01 21.45 1.73
C GLU A 17 17.30 21.80 0.97
N GLY A 18 17.46 21.39 -0.28
CA GLY A 18 18.68 21.55 -1.07
C GLY A 18 19.81 20.57 -0.72
N LYS A 19 19.55 19.60 0.17
CA LYS A 19 20.55 18.64 0.67
C LYS A 19 20.59 17.37 -0.19
N LEU A 20 21.01 17.51 -1.44
CA LEU A 20 21.04 16.38 -2.40
C LEU A 20 21.97 15.25 -1.97
N ASP A 21 23.10 15.56 -1.32
CA ASP A 21 24.03 14.53 -0.82
C ASP A 21 23.41 13.66 0.27
N GLU A 22 22.62 14.26 1.18
CA GLU A 22 21.88 13.49 2.20
C GLU A 22 20.81 12.62 1.54
N ALA A 23 20.08 13.15 0.55
CA ALA A 23 19.08 12.40 -0.20
C ALA A 23 19.71 11.23 -0.99
N ASN A 24 20.88 11.41 -1.59
CA ASN A 24 21.64 10.33 -2.23
C ASN A 24 22.12 9.27 -1.23
N LYS A 25 22.54 9.67 -0.01
CA LYS A 25 22.87 8.73 1.07
C LYS A 25 21.67 7.88 1.46
N ILE A 26 20.48 8.49 1.56
CA ILE A 26 19.25 7.76 1.84
C ILE A 26 18.97 6.72 0.74
N LEU A 27 19.03 7.11 -0.53
CA LEU A 27 18.83 6.20 -1.66
C LEU A 27 19.85 5.03 -1.62
N GLY A 28 21.13 5.30 -1.42
CA GLY A 28 22.17 4.27 -1.37
C GLY A 28 21.96 3.27 -0.22
N ASN A 29 21.67 3.78 0.99
CA ASN A 29 21.38 2.95 2.16
C ASN A 29 20.14 2.09 1.96
N CYS A 30 19.06 2.68 1.41
CA CYS A 30 17.82 1.96 1.12
C CYS A 30 18.02 0.89 0.03
N THR A 31 18.78 1.18 -1.01
CA THR A 31 19.10 0.21 -2.06
C THR A 31 19.78 -1.02 -1.49
N LEU A 32 20.81 -0.84 -0.67
CA LEU A 32 21.50 -1.96 -0.04
C LEU A 32 20.59 -2.73 0.92
N LEU A 33 19.78 -2.01 1.72
CA LEU A 33 18.83 -2.66 2.64
C LEU A 33 17.78 -3.48 1.88
N LEU A 34 17.22 -2.98 0.77
CA LEU A 34 16.28 -3.72 -0.07
C LEU A 34 16.92 -4.99 -0.65
N MET A 35 18.17 -4.93 -1.08
CA MET A 35 18.92 -6.11 -1.55
C MET A 35 19.07 -7.15 -0.44
N ILE A 36 19.44 -6.73 0.77
CA ILE A 36 19.61 -7.62 1.92
C ILE A 36 18.26 -8.23 2.32
N LEU A 37 17.20 -7.42 2.37
CA LEU A 37 15.86 -7.91 2.72
C LEU A 37 15.32 -8.89 1.66
N GLY A 38 15.54 -8.62 0.38
CA GLY A 38 15.17 -9.55 -0.69
C GLY A 38 15.89 -10.89 -0.60
N LEU A 39 17.21 -10.88 -0.33
CA LEU A 39 17.98 -12.09 -0.10
C LEU A 39 17.54 -12.82 1.18
N ALA A 40 17.36 -12.08 2.27
CA ALA A 40 16.89 -12.65 3.53
C ALA A 40 15.48 -13.27 3.38
N ALA A 41 14.58 -12.61 2.69
CA ALA A 41 13.26 -13.14 2.38
C ALA A 41 13.35 -14.44 1.57
N THR A 42 14.21 -14.47 0.54
CA THR A 42 14.45 -15.70 -0.23
C THR A 42 14.89 -16.86 0.69
N VAL A 43 15.88 -16.63 1.54
CA VAL A 43 16.41 -17.70 2.42
C VAL A 43 15.37 -18.13 3.45
N VAL A 44 14.77 -17.18 4.18
CA VAL A 44 13.80 -17.47 5.24
C VAL A 44 12.58 -18.20 4.69
N PHE A 45 11.99 -17.67 3.60
CA PHE A 45 10.80 -18.29 3.03
C PHE A 45 11.07 -19.60 2.31
N GLN A 46 12.26 -19.81 1.74
CA GLN A 46 12.66 -21.13 1.22
C GLN A 46 12.73 -22.20 2.32
N LEU A 47 13.16 -21.82 3.53
CA LEU A 47 13.21 -22.74 4.67
C LEU A 47 11.84 -23.01 5.29
N CYS A 48 10.94 -22.03 5.28
CA CYS A 48 9.64 -22.10 5.97
C CYS A 48 8.45 -22.25 5.00
N LYS A 49 8.66 -22.47 3.70
CA LYS A 49 7.61 -22.45 2.68
C LYS A 49 6.49 -23.47 2.92
N GLU A 50 6.82 -24.69 3.29
CA GLU A 50 5.83 -25.76 3.45
C GLU A 50 4.87 -25.48 4.62
N PRO A 51 5.34 -25.23 5.87
CA PRO A 51 4.43 -24.88 6.96
C PRO A 51 3.67 -23.58 6.71
N MET A 52 4.27 -22.63 6.00
CA MET A 52 3.56 -21.40 5.62
C MET A 52 2.43 -21.65 4.63
N LEU A 53 2.64 -22.49 3.61
CA LEU A 53 1.59 -22.82 2.64
C LEU A 53 0.40 -23.47 3.33
N TYR A 54 0.63 -24.41 4.25
CA TYR A 54 -0.45 -25.01 5.05
C TYR A 54 -1.16 -23.97 5.93
N LEU A 55 -0.41 -23.05 6.54
CA LEU A 55 -0.99 -21.97 7.34
C LEU A 55 -1.90 -21.04 6.50
N PHE A 56 -1.56 -20.82 5.23
CA PHE A 56 -2.35 -20.03 4.28
C PHE A 56 -3.46 -20.82 3.56
N GLY A 57 -3.69 -22.07 3.96
CA GLY A 57 -4.83 -22.85 3.49
C GLY A 57 -4.54 -23.78 2.32
N ALA A 58 -3.28 -24.09 2.04
CA ALA A 58 -2.95 -25.15 1.08
C ALA A 58 -3.45 -26.49 1.60
N THR A 59 -4.05 -27.28 0.70
CA THR A 59 -4.52 -28.64 0.96
C THR A 59 -3.53 -29.66 0.38
N GLU A 60 -3.66 -30.93 0.75
CA GLU A 60 -2.85 -32.01 0.18
C GLU A 60 -2.92 -32.07 -1.35
N ASN A 61 -4.06 -31.68 -1.94
CA ASN A 61 -4.24 -31.64 -3.39
C ASN A 61 -3.59 -30.43 -4.07
N THR A 62 -3.37 -29.33 -3.35
CA THR A 62 -2.85 -28.07 -3.90
C THR A 62 -1.41 -27.79 -3.52
N ILE A 63 -0.90 -28.43 -2.47
CA ILE A 63 0.44 -28.16 -1.94
C ILE A 63 1.54 -28.34 -2.98
N GLY A 64 1.45 -29.37 -3.84
CA GLY A 64 2.41 -29.64 -4.90
C GLY A 64 2.56 -28.47 -5.87
N TYR A 65 1.44 -27.97 -6.38
CA TYR A 65 1.42 -26.82 -7.29
C TYR A 65 1.90 -25.53 -6.61
N SER A 66 1.50 -25.33 -5.36
CA SER A 66 1.90 -24.16 -4.57
C SER A 66 3.41 -24.18 -4.28
N MET A 67 3.98 -25.35 -4.00
CA MET A 67 5.42 -25.54 -3.81
C MET A 67 6.19 -25.29 -5.10
N ASP A 68 5.72 -25.80 -6.23
CA ASP A 68 6.34 -25.60 -7.55
C ASP A 68 6.38 -24.12 -7.92
N TYR A 69 5.28 -23.37 -7.67
CA TYR A 69 5.24 -21.94 -7.86
C TYR A 69 6.20 -21.19 -6.94
N LEU A 70 6.08 -21.44 -5.62
CA LEU A 70 6.79 -20.68 -4.60
C LEU A 70 8.31 -20.94 -4.66
N ASN A 71 8.72 -22.17 -4.98
CA ASN A 71 10.13 -22.50 -5.18
C ASN A 71 10.83 -21.58 -6.18
N ILE A 72 10.16 -21.29 -7.30
CA ILE A 72 10.70 -20.43 -8.35
C ILE A 72 10.53 -18.96 -7.96
N TYR A 73 9.33 -18.57 -7.52
CA TYR A 73 8.98 -17.20 -7.20
C TYR A 73 9.90 -16.56 -6.16
N LEU A 74 10.28 -17.31 -5.12
CA LEU A 74 11.13 -16.81 -4.04
C LEU A 74 12.53 -16.37 -4.50
N TYR A 75 13.09 -16.97 -5.54
CA TYR A 75 14.35 -16.51 -6.13
C TYR A 75 14.21 -15.12 -6.78
N GLY A 76 12.99 -14.73 -7.12
CA GLY A 76 12.67 -13.40 -7.66
C GLY A 76 12.47 -12.32 -6.60
N SER A 77 12.46 -12.63 -5.31
CA SER A 77 12.14 -11.67 -4.23
C SER A 77 13.00 -10.42 -4.28
N ILE A 78 14.28 -10.54 -4.60
CA ILE A 78 15.19 -9.41 -4.73
C ILE A 78 14.75 -8.44 -5.86
N PHE A 79 14.24 -8.97 -6.97
CA PHE A 79 13.77 -8.14 -8.07
C PHE A 79 12.48 -7.41 -7.70
N VAL A 80 11.57 -8.07 -6.97
CA VAL A 80 10.36 -7.46 -6.44
C VAL A 80 10.70 -6.31 -5.49
N GLU A 81 11.60 -6.53 -4.54
CA GLU A 81 12.04 -5.50 -3.59
C GLU A 81 12.68 -4.31 -4.28
N LEU A 82 13.56 -4.55 -5.27
CA LEU A 82 14.20 -3.48 -6.03
C LEU A 82 13.20 -2.74 -6.94
N ALA A 83 12.35 -3.47 -7.67
CA ALA A 83 11.38 -2.87 -8.57
C ALA A 83 10.40 -1.96 -7.82
N LEU A 84 9.78 -2.47 -6.76
CA LEU A 84 8.78 -1.73 -6.00
C LEU A 84 9.42 -0.70 -5.06
N GLY A 85 10.45 -1.10 -4.30
CA GLY A 85 11.07 -0.23 -3.30
C GLY A 85 11.77 0.98 -3.90
N LEU A 86 12.53 0.80 -4.98
CA LEU A 86 13.23 1.91 -5.65
C LEU A 86 12.31 2.76 -6.53
N ASN A 87 11.16 2.25 -6.97
CA ASN A 87 10.19 3.03 -7.73
C ASN A 87 9.68 4.24 -6.93
N PHE A 88 9.55 4.11 -5.60
CA PHE A 88 9.21 5.24 -4.73
C PHE A 88 10.23 6.39 -4.82
N PHE A 89 11.51 6.11 -5.04
CA PHE A 89 12.51 7.15 -5.24
C PHE A 89 12.42 7.81 -6.62
N ILE A 90 11.95 7.11 -7.64
CA ILE A 90 11.70 7.69 -8.97
C ILE A 90 10.50 8.65 -8.89
N THR A 91 9.39 8.18 -8.33
CA THR A 91 8.16 8.98 -8.20
C THR A 91 8.35 10.17 -7.26
N SER A 92 9.14 10.02 -6.19
CA SER A 92 9.50 11.09 -5.25
C SER A 92 10.27 12.24 -5.90
N GLN A 93 10.96 12.01 -6.99
CA GLN A 93 11.65 13.04 -7.77
C GLN A 93 10.75 13.74 -8.79
N GLY A 94 9.47 13.35 -8.88
CA GLY A 94 8.52 13.85 -9.87
C GLY A 94 8.51 13.09 -11.21
N PHE A 95 9.28 12.00 -11.35
CA PHE A 95 9.29 11.18 -12.56
C PHE A 95 8.20 10.09 -12.54
N SER A 96 6.96 10.48 -12.24
CA SER A 96 5.82 9.54 -12.11
C SER A 96 5.59 8.72 -13.38
N THR A 97 5.78 9.31 -14.57
CA THR A 97 5.67 8.60 -15.85
C THR A 97 6.71 7.49 -15.99
N VAL A 98 7.93 7.71 -15.51
CA VAL A 98 9.00 6.69 -15.54
C VAL A 98 8.69 5.57 -14.54
N GLY A 99 8.19 5.94 -13.36
CA GLY A 99 7.71 4.98 -12.35
C GLY A 99 6.55 4.13 -12.88
N MET A 100 5.57 4.74 -13.52
CA MET A 100 4.46 4.05 -14.17
C MET A 100 4.95 3.11 -15.29
N ALA A 101 5.90 3.58 -16.12
CA ALA A 101 6.46 2.78 -17.19
C ALA A 101 7.10 1.48 -16.67
N SER A 102 7.76 1.50 -15.50
CA SER A 102 8.35 0.29 -14.91
C SER A 102 7.31 -0.78 -14.60
N VAL A 103 6.13 -0.36 -14.11
CA VAL A 103 5.02 -1.26 -13.80
C VAL A 103 4.38 -1.79 -15.08
N ILE A 104 4.14 -0.93 -16.07
CA ILE A 104 3.55 -1.31 -17.36
C ILE A 104 4.46 -2.29 -18.10
N ILE A 105 5.77 -2.01 -18.16
CA ILE A 105 6.74 -2.91 -18.79
C ILE A 105 6.71 -4.29 -18.14
N GLY A 106 6.72 -4.36 -16.80
CA GLY A 106 6.60 -5.61 -16.07
C GLY A 106 5.29 -6.35 -16.40
N ALA A 107 4.17 -5.64 -16.38
CA ALA A 107 2.86 -6.22 -16.70
C ALA A 107 2.80 -6.78 -18.13
N VAL A 108 3.30 -6.02 -19.12
CA VAL A 108 3.34 -6.47 -20.53
C VAL A 108 4.23 -7.71 -20.68
N VAL A 109 5.42 -7.69 -20.07
CA VAL A 109 6.32 -8.86 -20.11
C VAL A 109 5.66 -10.09 -19.49
N ASN A 110 4.97 -9.93 -18.36
CA ASN A 110 4.25 -11.02 -17.72
C ASN A 110 3.13 -11.57 -18.61
N ILE A 111 2.25 -10.69 -19.12
CA ILE A 111 1.12 -11.07 -20.00
C ILE A 111 1.60 -11.82 -21.24
N VAL A 112 2.76 -11.43 -21.80
CA VAL A 112 3.33 -12.10 -23.00
C VAL A 112 3.98 -13.42 -22.63
N LEU A 113 4.73 -13.49 -21.51
CA LEU A 113 5.45 -14.69 -21.14
C LEU A 113 4.55 -15.77 -20.53
N ASP A 114 3.48 -15.41 -19.83
CA ASP A 114 2.57 -16.38 -19.21
C ASP A 114 2.05 -17.42 -20.20
N PRO A 115 1.40 -17.09 -21.34
CA PRO A 115 0.91 -18.09 -22.27
C PRO A 115 2.05 -18.87 -22.93
N ILE A 116 3.19 -18.25 -23.19
CA ILE A 116 4.34 -18.92 -23.84
C ILE A 116 4.92 -19.98 -22.88
N LEU A 117 5.13 -19.66 -21.62
CA LEU A 117 5.74 -20.59 -20.68
C LEU A 117 4.74 -21.62 -20.15
N ILE A 118 3.50 -21.21 -19.90
CA ILE A 118 2.47 -22.11 -19.35
C ILE A 118 2.05 -23.13 -20.40
N PHE A 119 1.66 -22.67 -21.61
CA PHE A 119 1.08 -23.50 -22.64
C PHE A 119 2.08 -23.87 -23.73
N GLY A 120 2.89 -22.90 -24.20
CA GLY A 120 3.84 -23.13 -25.31
C GLY A 120 4.97 -24.10 -24.93
N LEU A 121 5.54 -23.95 -23.71
CA LEU A 121 6.57 -24.82 -23.20
C LEU A 121 6.05 -25.90 -22.22
N ASN A 122 4.73 -25.99 -22.02
CA ASN A 122 4.06 -26.94 -21.12
C ASN A 122 4.62 -26.92 -19.69
N MET A 123 5.10 -25.77 -19.20
CA MET A 123 5.66 -25.64 -17.85
C MET A 123 4.59 -25.51 -16.75
N GLY A 124 3.32 -25.27 -17.14
CA GLY A 124 2.21 -25.13 -16.19
C GLY A 124 2.50 -24.06 -15.12
N VAL A 125 2.31 -24.40 -13.85
CA VAL A 125 2.47 -23.48 -12.70
C VAL A 125 3.92 -22.96 -12.58
N LYS A 126 4.91 -23.75 -12.92
CA LYS A 126 6.33 -23.33 -12.95
C LYS A 126 6.57 -22.26 -13.98
N GLY A 127 5.88 -22.34 -15.15
CA GLY A 127 5.93 -21.34 -16.18
C GLY A 127 5.38 -19.99 -15.71
N ALA A 128 4.26 -19.99 -15.02
CA ALA A 128 3.67 -18.78 -14.44
C ALA A 128 4.61 -18.10 -13.43
N ALA A 129 5.25 -18.88 -12.54
CA ALA A 129 6.23 -18.37 -11.60
C ALA A 129 7.44 -17.75 -12.32
N LEU A 130 7.97 -18.43 -13.35
CA LEU A 130 9.11 -17.95 -14.13
C LEU A 130 8.77 -16.68 -14.92
N ALA A 131 7.58 -16.59 -15.51
CA ALA A 131 7.11 -15.38 -16.19
C ALA A 131 7.05 -14.20 -15.22
N THR A 132 6.50 -14.41 -14.03
CA THR A 132 6.38 -13.37 -13.00
C THR A 132 7.75 -12.86 -12.55
N ILE A 133 8.69 -13.72 -12.20
CA ILE A 133 10.03 -13.27 -11.77
C ILE A 133 10.81 -12.60 -12.90
N THR A 134 10.64 -13.06 -14.14
CA THR A 134 11.26 -12.42 -15.30
C THR A 134 10.71 -11.02 -15.52
N ALA A 135 9.40 -10.83 -15.41
CA ALA A 135 8.74 -9.54 -15.48
C ALA A 135 9.25 -8.59 -14.38
N GLN A 136 9.37 -9.09 -13.15
CA GLN A 136 9.91 -8.30 -12.03
C GLN A 136 11.39 -7.96 -12.24
N ALA A 137 12.18 -8.88 -12.80
CA ALA A 137 13.59 -8.62 -13.12
C ALA A 137 13.73 -7.51 -14.17
N VAL A 138 12.91 -7.54 -15.22
CA VAL A 138 12.90 -6.47 -16.26
C VAL A 138 12.50 -5.12 -15.63
N SER A 139 11.47 -5.09 -14.78
CA SER A 139 11.08 -3.88 -14.04
C SER A 139 12.21 -3.39 -13.13
N ALA A 140 12.88 -4.27 -12.40
CA ALA A 140 14.00 -3.93 -11.53
C ALA A 140 15.17 -3.34 -12.33
N VAL A 141 15.53 -3.95 -13.45
CA VAL A 141 16.58 -3.44 -14.35
C VAL A 141 16.22 -2.04 -14.87
N TRP A 142 14.96 -1.82 -15.27
CA TRP A 142 14.49 -0.50 -15.71
C TRP A 142 14.67 0.56 -14.61
N VAL A 143 14.20 0.27 -13.40
CA VAL A 143 14.28 1.18 -12.23
C VAL A 143 15.74 1.48 -11.86
N VAL A 144 16.58 0.44 -11.73
CA VAL A 144 18.00 0.59 -11.38
C VAL A 144 18.75 1.35 -12.46
N ARG A 145 18.53 1.03 -13.77
CA ARG A 145 19.14 1.73 -14.89
C ARG A 145 18.78 3.21 -14.89
N PHE A 146 17.53 3.56 -14.60
CA PHE A 146 17.11 4.95 -14.50
C PHE A 146 17.83 5.67 -13.34
N LEU A 147 17.87 5.06 -12.14
CA LEU A 147 18.52 5.65 -10.96
C LEU A 147 20.05 5.68 -11.04
N CYS A 148 20.68 4.90 -11.91
CA CYS A 148 22.10 5.00 -12.25
C CYS A 148 22.35 6.03 -13.37
N GLY A 149 21.31 6.46 -14.08
CA GLY A 149 21.40 7.31 -15.26
C GLY A 149 21.73 8.78 -14.95
N ARG A 150 21.85 9.58 -16.02
CA ARG A 150 22.16 11.02 -15.92
C ARG A 150 20.91 11.90 -15.82
N ARG A 151 19.71 11.36 -16.09
CA ARG A 151 18.45 12.11 -16.11
C ARG A 151 17.82 12.31 -14.71
N THR A 152 18.23 11.48 -13.77
CA THR A 152 17.75 11.53 -12.38
C THR A 152 18.58 12.45 -11.51
N LYS A 153 17.94 13.12 -10.53
CA LYS A 153 18.64 13.96 -9.53
C LYS A 153 19.29 13.09 -8.45
N LEU A 154 18.56 12.09 -7.97
CA LEU A 154 19.07 11.11 -7.01
C LEU A 154 19.67 9.93 -7.76
N ARG A 155 20.93 9.60 -7.47
CA ARG A 155 21.65 8.54 -8.15
C ARG A 155 22.16 7.48 -7.20
N ILE A 156 22.03 6.23 -7.61
CA ILE A 156 22.70 5.12 -6.93
C ILE A 156 24.20 5.25 -7.17
N GLN A 157 24.95 5.43 -6.10
CA GLN A 157 26.40 5.55 -6.14
C GLN A 157 27.02 4.43 -5.29
N ARG A 158 27.95 3.67 -5.86
CA ARG A 158 28.60 2.53 -5.17
C ARG A 158 29.18 2.91 -3.81
N ARG A 159 29.76 4.11 -3.68
CA ARG A 159 30.33 4.64 -2.43
C ARG A 159 29.30 4.85 -1.32
N LEU A 160 28.02 5.01 -1.67
CA LEU A 160 26.91 5.27 -0.75
C LEU A 160 26.10 4.01 -0.41
N LEU A 161 26.42 2.87 -1.00
CA LEU A 161 25.87 1.56 -0.65
C LEU A 161 26.45 1.09 0.70
N ARG A 162 25.94 1.66 1.78
CA ARG A 162 26.37 1.38 3.15
C ARG A 162 25.15 1.30 4.04
N LEU A 163 25.22 0.53 5.12
CA LEU A 163 24.19 0.51 6.16
C LEU A 163 24.59 1.47 7.28
N ASP A 164 24.02 2.66 7.27
CA ASP A 164 24.16 3.64 8.36
C ASP A 164 22.88 3.72 9.15
N ALA A 165 22.93 3.28 10.41
CA ALA A 165 21.76 3.29 11.30
C ALA A 165 21.19 4.70 11.51
N LYS A 166 22.02 5.75 11.49
CA LYS A 166 21.57 7.14 11.62
C LYS A 166 20.74 7.60 10.42
N VAL A 167 21.01 7.04 9.24
CA VAL A 167 20.24 7.31 8.01
C VAL A 167 19.00 6.43 7.96
N LEU A 168 19.13 5.15 8.29
CA LEU A 168 18.06 4.16 8.15
C LEU A 168 17.00 4.27 9.25
N ALA A 169 17.36 4.58 10.50
CA ALA A 169 16.38 4.63 11.59
C ALA A 169 15.23 5.63 11.32
N PRO A 170 15.45 6.87 10.84
CA PRO A 170 14.35 7.75 10.48
C PRO A 170 13.55 7.28 9.24
N VAL A 171 14.20 6.57 8.31
CA VAL A 171 13.55 5.98 7.14
C VAL A 171 12.59 4.89 7.56
N LEU A 172 13.07 3.92 8.35
CA LEU A 172 12.27 2.81 8.85
C LEU A 172 11.12 3.29 9.73
N ALA A 173 11.38 4.29 10.57
CA ALA A 173 10.34 4.91 11.39
C ALA A 173 9.20 5.50 10.54
N LEU A 174 9.51 6.22 9.47
CA LEU A 174 8.51 6.75 8.53
C LEU A 174 7.79 5.66 7.74
N GLY A 175 8.52 4.63 7.32
CA GLY A 175 7.97 3.51 6.56
C GLY A 175 7.14 2.55 7.41
N LEU A 176 7.25 2.60 8.74
CA LEU A 176 6.53 1.70 9.65
C LEU A 176 5.00 1.88 9.53
N SER A 177 4.52 3.11 9.34
CA SER A 177 3.08 3.38 9.17
C SER A 177 2.49 2.69 7.92
N PRO A 178 3.00 2.93 6.69
CA PRO A 178 2.50 2.22 5.51
C PRO A 178 2.76 0.71 5.56
N PHE A 179 3.82 0.26 6.22
CA PHE A 179 4.07 -1.17 6.43
C PHE A 179 2.98 -1.80 7.29
N ILE A 180 2.63 -1.19 8.43
CA ILE A 180 1.56 -1.68 9.30
C ILE A 180 0.21 -1.65 8.57
N MET A 181 -0.08 -0.59 7.81
CA MET A 181 -1.32 -0.52 7.03
C MET A 181 -1.47 -1.71 6.08
N GLN A 182 -0.39 -2.15 5.43
CA GLN A 182 -0.43 -3.29 4.51
C GLN A 182 -0.40 -4.63 5.24
N SER A 183 0.43 -4.78 6.26
CA SER A 183 0.53 -6.04 7.02
C SER A 183 -0.75 -6.38 7.78
N THR A 184 -1.46 -5.38 8.27
CA THR A 184 -2.72 -5.58 8.99
C THR A 184 -3.89 -5.99 8.10
N GLU A 185 -3.81 -5.81 6.77
CA GLU A 185 -4.85 -6.31 5.84
C GLU A 185 -5.04 -7.82 5.96
N SER A 186 -3.96 -8.59 6.07
CA SER A 186 -4.05 -10.04 6.25
C SER A 186 -4.73 -10.41 7.56
N LEU A 187 -4.44 -9.70 8.66
CA LEU A 187 -5.09 -9.94 9.96
C LEU A 187 -6.58 -9.60 9.92
N VAL A 188 -6.93 -8.52 9.26
CA VAL A 188 -8.34 -8.11 9.07
C VAL A 188 -9.10 -9.15 8.25
N ASN A 189 -8.52 -9.64 7.15
CA ASN A 189 -9.12 -10.69 6.33
C ASN A 189 -9.34 -11.99 7.13
N ILE A 190 -8.38 -12.38 7.97
CA ILE A 190 -8.53 -13.55 8.85
C ILE A 190 -9.69 -13.31 9.85
N ALA A 191 -9.77 -12.14 10.46
CA ALA A 191 -10.83 -11.81 11.41
C ALA A 191 -12.21 -11.83 10.74
N PHE A 192 -12.36 -11.22 9.56
CA PHE A 192 -13.61 -11.26 8.79
C PHE A 192 -13.99 -12.69 8.40
N ASN A 193 -13.09 -13.43 7.78
CA ASN A 193 -13.35 -14.77 7.31
C ASN A 193 -13.73 -15.72 8.46
N SER A 194 -13.00 -15.64 9.59
CA SER A 194 -13.30 -16.44 10.76
C SER A 194 -14.67 -16.12 11.35
N SER A 195 -15.00 -14.84 11.51
CA SER A 195 -16.29 -14.41 12.05
C SER A 195 -17.44 -14.75 11.10
N LEU A 196 -17.31 -14.45 9.81
CA LEU A 196 -18.34 -14.73 8.82
C LEU A 196 -18.56 -16.22 8.61
N LYS A 197 -17.50 -17.04 8.66
CA LYS A 197 -17.65 -18.49 8.60
C LYS A 197 -18.45 -19.04 9.79
N THR A 198 -18.22 -18.47 10.97
CA THR A 198 -18.92 -18.88 12.20
C THR A 198 -20.40 -18.51 12.17
N TYR A 199 -20.74 -17.32 11.70
CA TYR A 199 -22.11 -16.77 11.79
C TYR A 199 -22.94 -16.91 10.52
N GLY A 200 -22.31 -16.91 9.33
CA GLY A 200 -23.02 -16.91 8.04
C GLY A 200 -22.59 -18.02 7.07
N GLY A 201 -21.60 -18.85 7.47
CA GLY A 201 -21.11 -19.95 6.65
C GLY A 201 -20.38 -19.51 5.37
N ASP A 202 -20.23 -20.45 4.44
CA ASP A 202 -19.49 -20.23 3.19
C ASP A 202 -20.09 -19.14 2.27
N PRO A 203 -21.42 -18.95 2.18
CA PRO A 203 -22.00 -17.86 1.37
C PRO A 203 -21.58 -16.46 1.86
N ALA A 204 -21.54 -16.25 3.18
CA ALA A 204 -21.14 -14.96 3.75
C ALA A 204 -19.64 -14.69 3.51
N VAL A 205 -18.78 -15.71 3.60
CA VAL A 205 -17.35 -15.61 3.25
C VAL A 205 -17.17 -15.31 1.77
N GLY A 206 -17.96 -15.95 0.89
CA GLY A 206 -17.96 -15.67 -0.54
C GLY A 206 -18.37 -14.23 -0.85
N ALA A 207 -19.42 -13.71 -0.23
CA ALA A 207 -19.84 -12.32 -0.36
C ALA A 207 -18.74 -11.35 0.11
N MET A 208 -18.09 -11.63 1.24
CA MET A 208 -16.98 -10.83 1.75
C MET A 208 -15.79 -10.78 0.78
N THR A 209 -15.48 -11.89 0.13
CA THR A 209 -14.41 -11.96 -0.89
C THR A 209 -14.72 -11.03 -2.06
N ILE A 210 -15.96 -11.00 -2.53
CA ILE A 210 -16.40 -10.09 -3.60
C ILE A 210 -16.32 -8.63 -3.13
N CYS A 211 -16.86 -8.31 -1.95
CA CYS A 211 -16.83 -6.97 -1.37
C CYS A 211 -15.37 -6.47 -1.22
N SER A 212 -14.50 -7.30 -0.66
CA SER A 212 -13.07 -6.97 -0.49
C SER A 212 -12.37 -6.73 -1.81
N SER A 213 -12.67 -7.52 -2.86
CA SER A 213 -12.08 -7.35 -4.19
C SER A 213 -12.51 -6.03 -4.82
N ILE A 214 -13.79 -5.67 -4.71
CA ILE A 214 -14.32 -4.38 -5.18
C ILE A 214 -13.62 -3.23 -4.44
N MET A 215 -13.57 -3.29 -3.11
CA MET A 215 -12.94 -2.25 -2.29
C MET A 215 -11.45 -2.12 -2.54
N GLN A 216 -10.76 -3.21 -2.88
CA GLN A 216 -9.33 -3.19 -3.24
C GLN A 216 -9.07 -2.38 -4.50
N VAL A 217 -9.93 -2.48 -5.53
CA VAL A 217 -9.81 -1.67 -6.75
C VAL A 217 -9.90 -0.17 -6.42
N PHE A 218 -10.89 0.23 -5.63
CA PHE A 218 -11.03 1.64 -5.22
C PHE A 218 -9.86 2.10 -4.33
N SER A 219 -9.39 1.25 -3.42
CA SER A 219 -8.24 1.55 -2.56
C SER A 219 -6.96 1.81 -3.35
N LEU A 220 -6.72 1.08 -4.46
CA LEU A 220 -5.60 1.33 -5.35
C LEU A 220 -5.67 2.71 -6.01
N LEU A 221 -6.87 3.17 -6.38
CA LEU A 221 -7.08 4.51 -6.94
C LEU A 221 -6.81 5.62 -5.90
N PHE A 222 -7.27 5.45 -4.66
CA PHE A 222 -6.94 6.36 -3.54
C PHE A 222 -5.44 6.40 -3.26
N GLN A 223 -4.79 5.25 -3.25
CA GLN A 223 -3.34 5.18 -3.08
C GLN A 223 -2.60 5.90 -4.20
N GLY A 224 -3.01 5.70 -5.45
CA GLY A 224 -2.42 6.37 -6.60
C GLY A 224 -2.51 7.89 -6.50
N LEU A 225 -3.70 8.43 -6.16
CA LEU A 225 -3.92 9.86 -5.98
C LEU A 225 -3.04 10.43 -4.84
N SER A 226 -3.00 9.73 -3.71
CA SER A 226 -2.23 10.15 -2.54
C SER A 226 -0.72 10.07 -2.77
N GLN A 227 -0.24 9.00 -3.42
CA GLN A 227 1.18 8.83 -3.77
C GLN A 227 1.65 9.86 -4.80
N GLY A 228 0.77 10.31 -5.70
CA GLY A 228 1.06 11.39 -6.63
C GLY A 228 1.25 12.74 -5.94
N ALA A 229 0.47 13.04 -4.90
CA ALA A 229 0.57 14.28 -4.14
C ALA A 229 1.72 14.29 -3.12
N GLN A 230 2.09 13.14 -2.59
CA GLN A 230 3.08 12.99 -1.52
C GLN A 230 4.44 13.65 -1.83
N PRO A 231 5.05 13.48 -3.02
CA PRO A 231 6.30 14.14 -3.37
C PRO A 231 6.17 15.67 -3.42
N ILE A 232 5.03 16.17 -3.90
CA ILE A 232 4.78 17.61 -4.02
C ILE A 232 4.70 18.22 -2.61
N VAL A 233 3.97 17.60 -1.70
CA VAL A 233 3.88 18.03 -0.30
C VAL A 233 5.24 17.98 0.37
N GLY A 234 5.95 16.84 0.30
CA GLY A 234 7.24 16.64 0.96
C GLY A 234 8.32 17.58 0.45
N TYR A 235 8.43 17.78 -0.87
CA TYR A 235 9.40 18.69 -1.46
C TYR A 235 9.16 20.15 -1.05
N ASN A 236 7.91 20.63 -1.18
CA ASN A 236 7.58 22.01 -0.82
C ASN A 236 7.72 22.25 0.70
N TYR A 237 7.43 21.25 1.53
CA TYR A 237 7.68 21.32 2.97
C TYR A 237 9.19 21.44 3.28
N GLY A 238 10.03 20.63 2.61
CA GLY A 238 11.47 20.74 2.69
C GLY A 238 12.00 22.09 2.26
N ALA A 239 11.48 22.63 1.15
CA ALA A 239 11.85 23.92 0.58
C ALA A 239 11.27 25.15 1.33
N GLY A 240 10.47 24.93 2.38
CA GLY A 240 9.84 26.02 3.14
C GLY A 240 8.68 26.72 2.43
N GLN A 241 8.20 26.18 1.32
CA GLN A 241 7.09 26.76 0.56
C GLN A 241 5.74 26.32 1.14
N LEU A 242 5.44 26.78 2.36
CA LEU A 242 4.33 26.29 3.17
C LEU A 242 2.94 26.56 2.55
N ASP A 243 2.79 27.62 1.79
CA ASP A 243 1.53 27.91 1.08
C ASP A 243 1.27 26.93 -0.06
N ARG A 244 2.32 26.45 -0.73
CA ARG A 244 2.21 25.37 -1.71
C ARG A 244 1.83 24.05 -1.05
N VAL A 245 2.35 23.76 0.15
CA VAL A 245 1.93 22.59 0.95
C VAL A 245 0.43 22.65 1.24
N LYS A 246 -0.08 23.79 1.73
CA LYS A 246 -1.52 23.99 2.00
C LYS A 246 -2.37 23.84 0.74
N ARG A 247 -1.92 24.43 -0.38
CA ARG A 247 -2.64 24.34 -1.65
C ARG A 247 -2.68 22.91 -2.19
N THR A 248 -1.56 22.20 -2.15
CA THR A 248 -1.48 20.79 -2.60
C THR A 248 -2.36 19.91 -1.73
N PHE A 249 -2.30 20.08 -0.39
CA PHE A 249 -3.19 19.35 0.51
C PHE A 249 -4.67 19.63 0.21
N ARG A 250 -5.04 20.90 0.01
CA ARG A 250 -6.43 21.25 -0.30
C ARG A 250 -6.91 20.56 -1.58
N LEU A 251 -6.09 20.58 -2.64
CA LEU A 251 -6.41 19.90 -3.89
C LEU A 251 -6.55 18.38 -3.67
N LEU A 252 -5.60 17.75 -2.97
CA LEU A 252 -5.66 16.34 -2.65
C LEU A 252 -6.91 15.99 -1.84
N PHE A 253 -7.22 16.78 -0.81
CA PHE A 253 -8.36 16.57 0.08
C PHE A 253 -9.68 16.61 -0.69
N PHE A 254 -9.93 17.69 -1.46
CA PHE A 254 -11.16 17.81 -2.23
C PHE A 254 -11.27 16.78 -3.35
N SER A 255 -10.17 16.51 -4.07
CA SER A 255 -10.17 15.46 -5.11
C SER A 255 -10.47 14.08 -4.52
N SER A 256 -9.84 13.73 -3.38
CA SER A 256 -10.09 12.46 -2.68
C SER A 256 -11.50 12.38 -2.12
N LEU A 257 -12.03 13.48 -1.59
CA LEU A 257 -13.39 13.54 -1.06
C LEU A 257 -14.42 13.40 -2.19
N CYS A 258 -14.28 14.14 -3.28
CA CYS A 258 -15.14 14.01 -4.46
C CYS A 258 -15.11 12.57 -5.01
N PHE A 259 -13.92 11.99 -5.13
CA PHE A 259 -13.77 10.63 -5.62
C PHE A 259 -14.42 9.62 -4.66
N SER A 260 -14.23 9.76 -3.33
CA SER A 260 -14.83 8.85 -2.35
C SER A 260 -16.35 8.94 -2.32
N CYS A 261 -16.92 10.15 -2.42
CA CYS A 261 -18.36 10.34 -2.50
C CYS A 261 -18.92 9.77 -3.82
N ALA A 262 -18.25 10.00 -4.94
CA ALA A 262 -18.67 9.45 -6.23
C ALA A 262 -18.61 7.93 -6.27
N ALA A 263 -17.53 7.34 -5.73
CA ALA A 263 -17.35 5.90 -5.65
C ALA A 263 -18.38 5.25 -4.70
N CYS A 264 -18.63 5.85 -3.53
CA CYS A 264 -19.68 5.42 -2.62
C CYS A 264 -21.06 5.46 -3.29
N ALA A 265 -21.40 6.57 -3.94
CA ALA A 265 -22.66 6.70 -4.68
C ALA A 265 -22.80 5.67 -5.81
N ALA A 266 -21.71 5.38 -6.53
CA ALA A 266 -21.71 4.36 -7.59
C ALA A 266 -21.96 2.95 -7.04
N LEU A 267 -21.34 2.60 -5.91
CA LEU A 267 -21.53 1.30 -5.26
C LEU A 267 -22.94 1.17 -4.63
N GLU A 268 -23.48 2.25 -4.08
CA GLU A 268 -24.83 2.24 -3.50
C GLU A 268 -25.95 2.23 -4.57
N LEU A 269 -25.76 2.94 -5.68
CA LEU A 269 -26.76 3.01 -6.75
C LEU A 269 -26.72 1.81 -7.70
N PHE A 270 -25.54 1.23 -7.93
CA PHE A 270 -25.36 0.15 -8.91
C PHE A 270 -24.57 -1.05 -8.34
N PRO A 271 -24.88 -1.56 -7.14
CA PRO A 271 -24.10 -2.64 -6.52
C PRO A 271 -24.10 -3.91 -7.34
N GLY A 272 -25.24 -4.26 -7.97
CA GLY A 272 -25.36 -5.43 -8.82
C GLY A 272 -24.40 -5.42 -10.01
N LEU A 273 -24.14 -4.26 -10.60
CA LEU A 273 -23.18 -4.12 -11.70
C LEU A 273 -21.76 -4.50 -11.26
N PHE A 274 -21.34 -4.04 -10.08
CA PHE A 274 -20.00 -4.33 -9.56
C PHE A 274 -19.87 -5.77 -9.10
N VAL A 275 -20.89 -6.32 -8.45
CA VAL A 275 -20.89 -7.70 -7.97
C VAL A 275 -20.90 -8.70 -9.13
N SER A 276 -21.68 -8.45 -10.19
CA SER A 276 -21.76 -9.32 -11.37
C SER A 276 -20.45 -9.43 -12.17
N LEU A 277 -19.51 -8.47 -12.00
CA LEU A 277 -18.15 -8.58 -12.58
C LEU A 277 -17.32 -9.70 -11.94
N PHE A 278 -17.68 -10.14 -10.74
CA PHE A 278 -16.92 -11.14 -9.96
C PHE A 278 -17.60 -12.49 -9.88
N ASN A 279 -18.94 -12.54 -9.96
CA ASN A 279 -19.67 -13.78 -9.87
C ASN A 279 -21.05 -13.71 -10.54
N ASP A 280 -21.43 -14.81 -11.25
CA ASP A 280 -22.70 -14.90 -12.00
C ASP A 280 -23.75 -15.75 -11.28
N LYS A 281 -23.44 -16.37 -10.12
CA LYS A 281 -24.39 -17.21 -9.37
C LYS A 281 -25.41 -16.33 -8.65
N PRO A 282 -26.74 -16.43 -8.97
CA PRO A 282 -27.77 -15.52 -8.44
C PRO A 282 -27.81 -15.47 -6.90
N GLU A 283 -27.70 -16.62 -6.24
CA GLU A 283 -27.74 -16.72 -4.78
C GLU A 283 -26.59 -15.93 -4.11
N LEU A 284 -25.38 -16.05 -4.66
CA LEU A 284 -24.21 -15.34 -4.11
C LEU A 284 -24.25 -13.85 -4.46
N VAL A 285 -24.77 -13.51 -5.66
CA VAL A 285 -24.93 -12.11 -6.09
C VAL A 285 -25.89 -11.37 -5.17
N GLU A 286 -27.02 -11.97 -4.79
CA GLU A 286 -27.99 -11.36 -3.88
C GLU A 286 -27.38 -11.06 -2.50
N ILE A 287 -26.69 -12.03 -1.91
CA ILE A 287 -26.00 -11.86 -0.63
C ILE A 287 -24.90 -10.82 -0.73
N ALA A 288 -24.11 -10.84 -1.82
CA ALA A 288 -23.00 -9.91 -2.01
C ALA A 288 -23.48 -8.47 -2.26
N VAL A 289 -24.60 -8.27 -2.95
CA VAL A 289 -25.23 -6.95 -3.13
C VAL A 289 -25.68 -6.39 -1.79
N TRP A 290 -26.39 -7.19 -1.00
CA TRP A 290 -26.78 -6.78 0.35
C TRP A 290 -25.58 -6.47 1.24
N ALA A 291 -24.56 -7.32 1.23
CA ALA A 291 -23.35 -7.12 2.00
C ALA A 291 -22.57 -5.87 1.55
N LEU A 292 -22.51 -5.60 0.24
CA LEU A 292 -21.81 -4.46 -0.33
C LEU A 292 -22.42 -3.12 0.11
N HIS A 293 -23.76 -3.00 0.16
CA HIS A 293 -24.42 -1.82 0.69
C HIS A 293 -23.99 -1.48 2.12
N ILE A 294 -23.86 -2.50 2.97
CA ILE A 294 -23.44 -2.28 4.35
C ILE A 294 -21.96 -1.95 4.40
N TYR A 295 -21.14 -2.77 3.73
CA TYR A 295 -19.67 -2.69 3.78
C TYR A 295 -19.11 -1.39 3.18
N ALA A 296 -19.73 -0.90 2.10
CA ALA A 296 -19.31 0.33 1.41
C ALA A 296 -19.91 1.61 2.03
N ALA A 297 -20.82 1.53 2.98
CA ALA A 297 -21.49 2.69 3.56
C ALA A 297 -20.55 3.73 4.19
N GLY A 298 -19.38 3.32 4.68
CA GLY A 298 -18.33 4.20 5.21
C GLY A 298 -17.39 4.79 4.19
N MET A 299 -17.47 4.37 2.92
CA MET A 299 -16.47 4.67 1.89
C MET A 299 -16.31 6.17 1.60
N PHE A 300 -17.38 6.97 1.75
CA PHE A 300 -17.32 8.43 1.54
C PHE A 300 -16.30 9.12 2.46
N MET A 301 -15.98 8.53 3.63
CA MET A 301 -14.99 9.05 4.56
C MET A 301 -13.55 8.66 4.21
N LEU A 302 -13.33 7.69 3.31
CA LEU A 302 -11.97 7.26 2.94
C LEU A 302 -11.16 8.36 2.30
N GLY A 303 -11.79 9.30 1.58
CA GLY A 303 -11.12 10.49 1.04
C GLY A 303 -10.44 11.33 2.11
N VAL A 304 -11.09 11.51 3.26
CA VAL A 304 -10.52 12.20 4.43
C VAL A 304 -9.37 11.38 5.02
N GLN A 305 -9.59 10.07 5.22
CA GLN A 305 -8.59 9.17 5.80
C GLN A 305 -7.30 9.15 4.97
N PHE A 306 -7.38 8.87 3.68
CA PHE A 306 -6.20 8.77 2.81
C PHE A 306 -5.46 10.10 2.64
N SER A 307 -6.17 11.21 2.39
CA SER A 307 -5.55 12.50 2.19
C SER A 307 -4.80 13.00 3.43
N CYS A 308 -5.40 12.90 4.62
CA CYS A 308 -4.78 13.34 5.86
C CYS A 308 -3.63 12.40 6.28
N GLN A 309 -3.82 11.08 6.23
CA GLN A 309 -2.83 10.09 6.61
C GLN A 309 -1.56 10.20 5.76
N GLN A 310 -1.70 10.24 4.44
CA GLN A 310 -0.55 10.33 3.52
C GLN A 310 0.17 11.68 3.62
N THR A 311 -0.57 12.75 3.93
CA THR A 311 0.05 14.05 4.18
C THR A 311 0.90 14.03 5.46
N PHE A 312 0.45 13.34 6.54
CA PHE A 312 1.30 13.15 7.72
C PHE A 312 2.61 12.40 7.40
N VAL A 313 2.54 11.37 6.54
CA VAL A 313 3.74 10.65 6.07
C VAL A 313 4.66 11.59 5.29
N ALA A 314 4.10 12.40 4.36
CA ALA A 314 4.85 13.36 3.55
C ALA A 314 5.54 14.45 4.40
N LEU A 315 4.88 14.88 5.49
CA LEU A 315 5.42 15.85 6.44
C LEU A 315 6.36 15.26 7.49
N GLY A 316 6.66 13.96 7.42
CA GLY A 316 7.55 13.27 8.36
C GLY A 316 6.99 13.06 9.76
N GLN A 317 5.67 13.08 9.94
CA GLN A 317 5.00 12.94 11.23
C GLN A 317 4.81 11.47 11.62
N THR A 318 5.91 10.76 11.84
CA THR A 318 5.96 9.30 12.06
C THR A 318 5.03 8.81 13.16
N ARG A 319 5.10 9.41 14.37
CA ARG A 319 4.34 8.94 15.55
C ARG A 319 2.84 9.05 15.33
N VAL A 320 2.38 10.16 14.76
CA VAL A 320 0.96 10.40 14.49
C VAL A 320 0.46 9.46 13.41
N SER A 321 1.20 9.37 12.31
CA SER A 321 0.87 8.49 11.20
C SER A 321 0.78 7.02 11.63
N LEU A 322 1.72 6.56 12.47
CA LEU A 322 1.71 5.21 13.03
C LEU A 322 0.49 4.96 13.92
N PHE A 323 0.21 5.89 14.83
CA PHE A 323 -0.97 5.80 15.70
C PHE A 323 -2.26 5.68 14.90
N LEU A 324 -2.43 6.54 13.89
CA LEU A 324 -3.64 6.53 13.05
C LEU A 324 -3.77 5.26 12.19
N ALA A 325 -2.65 4.69 11.74
CA ALA A 325 -2.64 3.42 11.03
C ALA A 325 -3.12 2.26 11.92
N LEU A 326 -2.62 2.20 13.16
CA LEU A 326 -3.04 1.22 14.15
C LEU A 326 -4.48 1.44 14.61
N LEU A 327 -4.89 2.69 14.78
CA LEU A 327 -6.23 3.06 15.22
C LEU A 327 -7.31 2.45 14.33
N ARG A 328 -7.19 2.63 13.00
CA ARG A 328 -8.21 2.17 12.05
C ARG A 328 -8.34 0.65 12.06
N LYS A 329 -7.24 -0.07 11.87
CA LYS A 329 -7.26 -1.52 11.60
C LYS A 329 -7.23 -2.36 12.87
N VAL A 330 -6.34 -2.04 13.80
CA VAL A 330 -6.07 -2.87 14.98
C VAL A 330 -6.95 -2.47 16.17
N ILE A 331 -7.10 -1.17 16.41
CA ILE A 331 -7.80 -0.68 17.61
C ILE A 331 -9.32 -0.61 17.39
N LEU A 332 -9.77 -0.26 16.17
CA LEU A 332 -11.20 -0.14 15.87
C LEU A 332 -11.73 -1.36 15.14
N LEU A 333 -11.22 -1.67 13.94
CA LEU A 333 -11.85 -2.64 13.05
C LEU A 333 -11.83 -4.06 13.62
N ILE A 334 -10.68 -4.60 13.99
CA ILE A 334 -10.61 -5.98 14.50
C ILE A 334 -11.47 -6.18 15.75
N PRO A 335 -11.44 -5.31 16.78
CA PRO A 335 -12.35 -5.44 17.91
C PRO A 335 -13.83 -5.32 17.53
N LEU A 336 -14.20 -4.43 16.58
CA LEU A 336 -15.59 -4.30 16.14
C LEU A 336 -16.08 -5.57 15.43
N ILE A 337 -15.26 -6.20 14.56
CA ILE A 337 -15.58 -7.48 13.92
C ILE A 337 -15.93 -8.56 14.96
N LEU A 338 -15.21 -8.58 16.09
CA LEU A 338 -15.37 -9.60 17.12
C LEU A 338 -16.44 -9.26 18.16
N LEU A 339 -16.70 -7.98 18.41
CA LEU A 339 -17.60 -7.54 19.45
C LEU A 339 -19.02 -7.24 18.96
N LEU A 340 -19.19 -6.57 17.80
CA LEU A 340 -20.51 -6.21 17.30
C LEU A 340 -21.48 -7.40 17.17
N PRO A 341 -21.05 -8.60 16.70
CA PRO A 341 -21.94 -9.76 16.63
C PRO A 341 -22.49 -10.25 17.98
N ARG A 342 -21.87 -9.81 19.09
CA ARG A 342 -22.37 -10.15 20.44
C ARG A 342 -23.48 -9.25 20.92
N PHE A 343 -23.63 -8.06 20.33
CA PHE A 343 -24.60 -7.05 20.73
C PHE A 343 -25.80 -6.92 19.77
N LEU A 344 -25.65 -7.38 18.53
CA LEU A 344 -26.69 -7.30 17.51
C LEU A 344 -27.31 -8.68 17.26
N SER A 345 -28.61 -8.72 17.00
CA SER A 345 -29.34 -9.94 16.73
C SER A 345 -28.96 -10.60 15.40
N ASP A 346 -28.71 -9.79 14.37
CA ASP A 346 -28.17 -10.26 13.09
C ASP A 346 -26.64 -10.18 13.13
N GLN A 347 -26.02 -11.33 13.38
CA GLN A 347 -24.59 -11.44 13.55
C GLN A 347 -23.79 -11.22 12.25
N VAL A 348 -24.36 -11.64 11.10
CA VAL A 348 -23.71 -11.44 9.79
C VAL A 348 -23.73 -9.96 9.43
N PHE A 349 -24.88 -9.30 9.60
CA PHE A 349 -24.99 -7.85 9.46
C PHE A 349 -23.97 -7.11 10.33
N ALA A 350 -23.85 -7.52 11.60
CA ALA A 350 -22.93 -6.91 12.56
C ALA A 350 -21.48 -6.99 12.12
N VAL A 351 -21.05 -8.12 11.53
CA VAL A 351 -19.69 -8.27 11.01
C VAL A 351 -19.44 -7.31 9.84
N PHE A 352 -20.35 -7.23 8.86
CA PHE A 352 -20.19 -6.29 7.75
C PHE A 352 -20.24 -4.83 8.20
N LEU A 353 -21.07 -4.51 9.20
CA LEU A 353 -21.19 -3.17 9.78
C LEU A 353 -19.89 -2.68 10.46
N ALA A 354 -19.01 -3.59 10.87
CA ALA A 354 -17.75 -3.23 11.52
C ALA A 354 -16.87 -2.32 10.67
N GLU A 355 -16.79 -2.55 9.34
CA GLU A 355 -15.95 -1.74 8.43
C GLU A 355 -16.43 -0.27 8.37
N PRO A 356 -17.68 0.05 7.99
CA PRO A 356 -18.13 1.44 7.90
C PRO A 356 -18.04 2.17 9.25
N VAL A 357 -18.33 1.50 10.37
CA VAL A 357 -18.21 2.10 11.69
C VAL A 357 -16.74 2.44 12.00
N ALA A 358 -15.82 1.50 11.74
CA ALA A 358 -14.38 1.73 11.92
C ALA A 358 -13.87 2.86 11.02
N ASP A 359 -14.30 2.88 9.75
CA ASP A 359 -13.89 3.89 8.77
C ASP A 359 -14.35 5.30 9.16
N ILE A 360 -15.60 5.46 9.57
CA ILE A 360 -16.14 6.75 10.00
C ILE A 360 -15.42 7.25 11.24
N LEU A 361 -15.24 6.40 12.25
CA LEU A 361 -14.54 6.76 13.49
C LEU A 361 -13.06 7.10 13.24
N ALA A 362 -12.38 6.28 12.45
CA ALA A 362 -10.97 6.51 12.13
C ALA A 362 -10.78 7.77 11.29
N ALA A 363 -11.58 7.96 10.25
CA ALA A 363 -11.48 9.12 9.37
C ALA A 363 -11.83 10.42 10.10
N THR A 364 -12.84 10.42 10.95
CA THR A 364 -13.19 11.57 11.80
C THR A 364 -12.06 11.92 12.75
N THR A 365 -11.49 10.92 13.45
CA THR A 365 -10.35 11.11 14.36
C THR A 365 -9.12 11.59 13.59
N THR A 366 -8.83 10.99 12.43
CA THR A 366 -7.70 11.38 11.58
C THR A 366 -7.84 12.81 11.10
N GLY A 367 -9.02 13.20 10.61
CA GLY A 367 -9.32 14.56 10.18
C GLY A 367 -9.19 15.56 11.33
N ALA A 368 -9.78 15.29 12.49
CA ALA A 368 -9.71 16.15 13.66
C ALA A 368 -8.26 16.39 14.11
N ILE A 369 -7.46 15.31 14.24
CA ILE A 369 -6.04 15.41 14.58
C ILE A 369 -5.26 16.17 13.52
N PHE A 370 -5.58 15.94 12.24
CA PHE A 370 -4.89 16.59 11.13
C PHE A 370 -5.11 18.10 11.12
N PHE A 371 -6.37 18.56 11.14
CA PHE A 371 -6.68 19.97 11.12
C PHE A 371 -6.21 20.73 12.37
N TRP A 372 -6.14 20.05 13.50
CA TRP A 372 -5.56 20.60 14.72
C TRP A 372 -4.02 20.69 14.67
N ARG A 373 -3.33 19.69 14.10
CA ARG A 373 -1.85 19.63 14.06
C ARG A 373 -1.22 20.34 12.89
N LEU A 374 -1.87 20.34 11.72
CA LEU A 374 -1.28 20.92 10.51
C LEU A 374 -0.79 22.36 10.69
N PRO A 375 -1.57 23.29 11.26
CA PRO A 375 -1.11 24.66 11.47
C PRO A 375 0.16 24.73 12.35
N ARG A 376 0.21 23.93 13.41
CA ARG A 376 1.35 23.86 14.33
C ARG A 376 2.60 23.29 13.68
N ILE A 377 2.45 22.27 12.83
CA ILE A 377 3.56 21.67 12.08
C ILE A 377 4.14 22.70 11.11
N LEU A 378 3.29 23.44 10.41
CA LEU A 378 3.71 24.45 9.45
C LEU A 378 4.36 25.66 10.15
N GLU A 379 3.80 26.12 11.28
CA GLU A 379 4.37 27.20 12.05
C GLU A 379 5.73 26.83 12.66
N LYS A 380 5.86 25.63 13.21
CA LYS A 380 7.17 25.12 13.68
C LYS A 380 8.20 25.14 12.54
N ARG A 381 7.81 24.67 11.35
CA ARG A 381 8.71 24.69 10.18
C ARG A 381 9.10 26.09 9.77
N ARG A 382 8.18 27.03 9.81
CA ARG A 382 8.44 28.45 9.54
C ARG A 382 9.49 29.01 10.48
N LEU A 383 9.34 28.80 11.78
CA LEU A 383 10.31 29.25 12.80
C LEU A 383 11.68 28.58 12.60
N GLU A 384 11.75 27.30 12.27
CA GLU A 384 13.00 26.60 11.95
C GLU A 384 13.75 27.22 10.76
N LEU A 385 13.02 27.77 9.80
CA LEU A 385 13.60 28.43 8.61
C LEU A 385 14.08 29.85 8.92
N GLU A 386 13.34 30.61 9.74
CA GLU A 386 13.70 31.97 10.19
C GLU A 386 14.97 31.95 11.06
N HIS A 387 15.20 30.89 11.84
CA HIS A 387 16.37 30.73 12.72
C HIS A 387 17.54 29.98 12.07
N ARG A 388 17.52 29.70 10.77
CA ARG A 388 18.70 29.16 10.07
C ARG A 388 19.73 30.28 9.88
N PRO A 389 20.95 30.15 10.41
CA PRO A 389 22.03 31.05 10.04
C PRO A 389 22.26 30.93 8.53
N ILE A 390 22.40 32.07 7.87
CA ILE A 390 22.70 32.25 6.43
C ILE A 390 24.05 31.62 6.12
#